data_b4c6a8a1b3ce1d8533e94bfadf54f8a9
#
_entry.id   b4c6a8a1b3ce1d8533e94bfadf54f8a9
#
_cell.length_a   1.000
_cell.length_b   1.000
_cell.length_c   1.000
_cell.angle_alpha   90.00
_cell.angle_beta   90.00
_cell.angle_gamma   90.00
#
_symmetry.space_group_name_H-M   'P 1'
#
loop_
_entity.id
_entity.type
_entity.pdbx_description
1 polymer ?
#
loop_
_entity_poly.entity_id
_entity_poly.type
_entity_poly.pdbx_seq_one_letter_code
_entity_poly.pdbx_strand_id
1 'polypeptide(L)'
;MRFDQLVFGITESFVIIGLLLLVGCSSSDSDPEITNSCAGIVDPSPADLTTIHNTMDSLWTSQQKWTITEEMRFGSGLEENPIFFSSIRSIDVDHNGYLYVLDSSPQEIYVFDHNGAYLRTVGSKGSGPGQFENAAAVDVNENGEIWVMEMQLGKLTIVDSLGNYLRTERVNTTGWDYWNYPGGFDKLGRYNAMVLCYKYEEEESELMLARYDETFTPLDTIAIPSSSSEIERFTHSSDGSTYSMSIPFQGSFIWDFSNRGTFWTLLTSEYQLIEMSVGGTPLRQVSNESEKIPVTDADMDEAIERMQWFVEEGGKIDYAKIPREKPAVESFFSDDEGNLWVIQSDTTPEQATSHFDIFNSDGYFLGEIQVPFKLDRTSSSIVKDGIFYGITLDEEGGQVIVKSRIEK
;
A
#
# COMPACT_ATOMS: atom_id res chain seq x y z
N MET A 1 25.98 26.31 -3.48
CA MET A 1 25.07 25.79 -2.47
C MET A 1 24.19 24.81 -3.20
N ARG A 2 24.53 23.54 -3.12
CA ARG A 2 23.75 22.45 -3.71
C ARG A 2 22.71 22.02 -2.66
N PHE A 3 21.44 22.11 -3.01
CA PHE A 3 20.38 21.42 -2.27
C PHE A 3 20.32 20.02 -2.85
N ASP A 4 20.84 19.05 -2.12
CA ASP A 4 20.63 17.64 -2.42
C ASP A 4 19.17 17.30 -2.09
N GLN A 5 18.47 16.81 -3.08
CA GLN A 5 17.09 16.32 -2.95
C GLN A 5 17.14 15.00 -2.17
N LEU A 6 16.53 15.01 -1.00
CA LEU A 6 16.19 13.79 -0.25
C LEU A 6 15.04 13.08 -0.98
N VAL A 7 15.38 12.04 -1.70
CA VAL A 7 14.42 11.07 -2.22
C VAL A 7 13.96 10.22 -1.04
N PHE A 8 12.77 10.50 -0.53
CA PHE A 8 12.13 9.68 0.49
C PHE A 8 11.48 8.46 -0.16
N GLY A 9 12.14 7.33 -0.09
CA GLY A 9 11.51 6.04 -0.39
C GLY A 9 10.41 5.71 0.62
N ILE A 10 9.25 5.28 0.12
CA ILE A 10 8.00 5.10 0.86
C ILE A 10 7.96 3.77 1.62
N THR A 11 9.00 3.43 2.33
CA THR A 11 8.94 2.32 3.29
C THR A 11 9.25 2.75 4.72
N GLU A 12 9.34 4.06 4.98
CA GLU A 12 9.68 4.54 6.31
C GLU A 12 8.56 5.38 6.91
N SER A 13 7.66 4.68 7.63
CA SER A 13 6.70 5.34 8.50
C SER A 13 7.43 5.84 9.75
N PHE A 14 7.56 7.16 9.88
CA PHE A 14 8.00 7.78 11.13
C PHE A 14 6.91 7.62 12.18
N VAL A 15 7.18 6.87 13.24
CA VAL A 15 6.34 6.86 14.44
C VAL A 15 6.97 7.77 15.46
N ILE A 16 6.45 8.97 15.58
CA ILE A 16 6.71 9.83 16.74
C ILE A 16 5.54 9.61 17.71
N ILE A 17 5.73 8.73 18.68
CA ILE A 17 4.79 8.62 19.82
C ILE A 17 5.18 9.72 20.79
N GLY A 18 4.59 10.90 20.62
CA GLY A 18 4.70 11.98 21.58
C GLY A 18 3.79 11.72 22.79
N LEU A 19 4.35 11.29 23.91
CA LEU A 19 3.64 11.21 25.18
C LEU A 19 3.52 12.64 25.74
N LEU A 20 2.38 13.30 25.50
CA LEU A 20 2.04 14.58 26.13
C LEU A 20 1.65 14.32 27.59
N LEU A 21 2.57 14.55 28.52
CA LEU A 21 2.25 14.65 29.93
C LEU A 21 1.47 15.95 30.17
N LEU A 22 0.15 15.88 30.19
CA LEU A 22 -0.71 16.94 30.71
C LEU A 22 -0.68 16.91 32.23
N VAL A 23 -0.07 17.92 32.81
CA VAL A 23 -0.17 18.22 34.26
C VAL A 23 -1.61 18.64 34.57
N GLY A 24 -2.33 17.79 35.26
CA GLY A 24 -3.73 17.98 35.57
C GLY A 24 -4.00 19.08 36.59
N CYS A 25 -5.07 19.82 36.32
CA CYS A 25 -5.89 20.45 37.40
C CYS A 25 -7.06 19.51 37.67
N SER A 26 -7.17 19.10 38.92
CA SER A 26 -8.23 18.24 39.44
C SER A 26 -9.61 18.90 39.34
N SER A 27 -10.49 18.33 38.51
CA SER A 27 -11.92 18.37 38.73
C SER A 27 -12.44 16.94 38.69
N SER A 28 -13.12 16.54 39.74
CA SER A 28 -13.71 15.22 39.89
C SER A 28 -14.92 15.06 38.97
N ASP A 29 -14.67 14.58 37.78
CA ASP A 29 -15.68 13.91 36.96
C ASP A 29 -15.12 12.53 36.63
N SER A 30 -15.93 11.52 36.88
CA SER A 30 -15.61 10.12 36.64
C SER A 30 -15.15 9.95 35.17
N ASP A 31 -13.85 9.70 35.00
CA ASP A 31 -13.31 9.22 33.70
C ASP A 31 -14.15 8.03 33.27
N PRO A 32 -14.65 8.02 32.02
CA PRO A 32 -15.17 6.78 31.46
C PRO A 32 -14.01 5.79 31.48
N GLU A 33 -14.23 4.65 32.13
CA GLU A 33 -13.31 3.50 32.04
C GLU A 33 -12.94 3.36 30.57
N ILE A 34 -11.65 3.48 30.26
CA ILE A 34 -11.10 3.11 28.96
C ILE A 34 -11.24 1.58 28.89
N THR A 35 -12.44 1.13 28.58
CA THR A 35 -12.69 -0.27 28.26
C THR A 35 -11.92 -0.59 26.99
N ASN A 36 -11.24 -1.73 26.96
CA ASN A 36 -10.53 -2.30 25.83
C ASN A 36 -11.20 -1.94 24.51
N SER A 37 -10.58 -1.04 23.77
CA SER A 37 -11.20 -0.34 22.64
C SER A 37 -11.27 -1.19 21.34
N CYS A 38 -10.80 -2.43 21.37
CA CYS A 38 -10.91 -3.39 20.30
C CYS A 38 -12.21 -4.23 20.42
N ALA A 39 -13.33 -3.58 20.73
CA ALA A 39 -14.63 -4.24 20.81
C ALA A 39 -15.07 -4.69 19.41
N GLY A 40 -15.28 -5.98 19.24
CA GLY A 40 -15.75 -6.58 17.99
C GLY A 40 -14.72 -7.44 17.27
N ILE A 41 -13.68 -7.90 17.96
CA ILE A 41 -12.71 -8.85 17.37
C ILE A 41 -13.45 -10.11 16.93
N VAL A 42 -13.51 -10.33 15.63
CA VAL A 42 -13.89 -11.61 15.05
C VAL A 42 -12.63 -12.46 15.06
N ASP A 43 -12.55 -13.41 16.03
CA ASP A 43 -11.49 -14.40 16.02
C ASP A 43 -11.73 -15.34 14.81
N PRO A 44 -10.81 -15.41 13.85
CA PRO A 44 -10.96 -16.30 12.71
C PRO A 44 -10.77 -17.75 13.18
N SER A 45 -11.85 -18.40 13.56
CA SER A 45 -11.80 -19.86 13.76
C SER A 45 -11.46 -20.50 12.42
N PRO A 46 -10.44 -21.40 12.35
CA PRO A 46 -10.08 -22.06 11.11
C PRO A 46 -11.26 -22.90 10.62
N ALA A 47 -11.97 -22.38 9.62
CA ALA A 47 -12.82 -23.20 8.78
C ALA A 47 -11.93 -24.11 7.91
N ASP A 48 -12.50 -25.07 7.19
CA ASP A 48 -11.74 -25.94 6.28
C ASP A 48 -10.96 -25.11 5.25
N LEU A 49 -9.72 -24.74 5.62
CA LEU A 49 -8.84 -23.91 4.80
C LEU A 49 -8.41 -24.71 3.57
N THR A 50 -8.76 -24.23 2.39
CA THR A 50 -8.27 -24.81 1.14
C THR A 50 -6.81 -24.41 0.94
N THR A 51 -5.90 -25.37 0.88
CA THR A 51 -4.47 -25.10 0.65
C THR A 51 -4.09 -25.48 -0.78
N ILE A 52 -3.48 -24.54 -1.49
CA ILE A 52 -2.95 -24.70 -2.84
C ILE A 52 -1.45 -24.48 -2.80
N HIS A 53 -0.71 -25.52 -3.14
CA HIS A 53 0.74 -25.43 -3.32
C HIS A 53 1.04 -25.44 -4.82
N ASN A 54 1.57 -24.34 -5.29
CA ASN A 54 2.05 -24.24 -6.65
C ASN A 54 3.54 -24.58 -6.72
N THR A 55 3.94 -25.09 -7.85
CA THR A 55 5.34 -25.24 -8.25
C THR A 55 5.69 -24.12 -9.23
N MET A 56 6.97 -23.99 -9.57
CA MET A 56 7.40 -23.03 -10.59
C MET A 56 6.93 -23.40 -12.01
N ASP A 57 6.24 -24.53 -12.17
CA ASP A 57 5.73 -24.97 -13.47
C ASP A 57 4.53 -24.14 -13.90
N SER A 58 4.69 -23.39 -14.97
CA SER A 58 3.64 -22.56 -15.56
C SER A 58 2.50 -23.41 -16.11
N LEU A 59 1.25 -23.04 -15.80
CA LEU A 59 0.08 -23.60 -16.47
C LEU A 59 -0.08 -23.07 -17.91
N TRP A 60 0.50 -21.93 -18.23
CA TRP A 60 0.48 -21.43 -19.59
C TRP A 60 1.35 -22.28 -20.52
N THR A 61 0.79 -22.60 -21.66
CA THR A 61 1.60 -22.99 -22.81
C THR A 61 2.23 -21.74 -23.42
N SER A 62 3.26 -21.92 -24.27
CA SER A 62 3.91 -20.80 -24.95
C SER A 62 2.96 -19.94 -25.82
N GLN A 63 1.78 -20.49 -26.19
CA GLN A 63 0.76 -19.78 -26.97
C GLN A 63 -0.28 -19.05 -26.10
N GLN A 64 -0.33 -19.35 -24.81
CA GLN A 64 -1.28 -18.77 -23.83
C GLN A 64 -0.61 -17.76 -22.90
N LYS A 65 0.70 -17.62 -23.00
CA LYS A 65 1.44 -16.68 -22.16
C LYS A 65 1.02 -15.26 -22.50
N TRP A 66 0.56 -14.54 -21.48
CA TRP A 66 0.21 -13.13 -21.64
C TRP A 66 1.45 -12.30 -21.96
N THR A 67 1.25 -11.23 -22.71
CA THR A 67 2.28 -10.25 -23.02
C THR A 67 1.82 -8.86 -22.67
N ILE A 68 2.76 -7.98 -22.32
CA ILE A 68 2.51 -6.58 -22.01
C ILE A 68 3.20 -5.73 -23.06
N THR A 69 2.42 -4.89 -23.74
CA THR A 69 2.91 -3.95 -24.74
C THR A 69 2.64 -2.52 -24.30
N GLU A 70 3.70 -1.74 -24.16
CA GLU A 70 3.60 -0.32 -23.82
C GLU A 70 2.84 0.43 -24.93
N GLU A 71 1.83 1.21 -24.55
CA GLU A 71 1.05 2.06 -25.46
C GLU A 71 1.38 3.54 -25.27
N MET A 72 1.63 3.98 -24.02
CA MET A 72 1.72 5.41 -23.72
C MET A 72 2.45 5.67 -22.40
N ARG A 73 3.06 6.85 -22.29
CA ARG A 73 3.62 7.38 -21.04
C ARG A 73 2.97 8.71 -20.67
N PHE A 74 2.78 8.93 -19.36
CA PHE A 74 2.27 10.18 -18.78
C PHE A 74 3.34 10.76 -17.86
N GLY A 75 3.45 12.10 -17.82
CA GLY A 75 4.34 12.77 -16.88
C GLY A 75 5.76 12.98 -17.37
N SER A 76 6.07 12.63 -18.61
CA SER A 76 7.42 12.77 -19.19
C SER A 76 7.71 14.15 -19.76
N GLY A 77 6.80 15.14 -19.60
CA GLY A 77 6.98 16.50 -20.15
C GLY A 77 7.02 16.58 -21.67
N LEU A 78 6.57 15.53 -22.37
CA LEU A 78 6.48 15.54 -23.84
C LEU A 78 5.51 16.62 -24.33
N GLU A 79 5.70 17.15 -25.55
CA GLU A 79 4.83 18.20 -26.11
C GLU A 79 3.34 17.84 -26.07
N GLU A 80 3.00 16.56 -26.19
CA GLU A 80 1.63 16.06 -26.17
C GLU A 80 1.08 15.95 -24.73
N ASN A 81 1.94 15.88 -23.72
CA ASN A 81 1.57 15.80 -22.32
C ASN A 81 2.61 16.55 -21.45
N PRO A 82 2.47 17.88 -21.29
CA PRO A 82 3.46 18.71 -20.60
C PRO A 82 3.42 18.60 -19.07
N ILE A 83 2.72 17.61 -18.52
CA ILE A 83 2.65 17.37 -17.09
C ILE A 83 3.93 16.67 -16.61
N PHE A 84 4.52 17.18 -15.54
CA PHE A 84 5.57 16.53 -14.77
C PHE A 84 5.02 16.19 -13.40
N PHE A 85 5.22 14.95 -12.96
CA PHE A 85 4.90 14.57 -11.61
C PHE A 85 6.10 14.81 -10.70
N SER A 86 5.83 15.37 -9.53
CA SER A 86 6.86 15.60 -8.50
C SER A 86 7.01 14.42 -7.57
N SER A 87 5.89 13.80 -7.19
CA SER A 87 5.86 12.64 -6.29
C SER A 87 4.50 11.93 -6.40
N ILE A 88 4.39 10.98 -7.32
CA ILE A 88 3.18 10.17 -7.46
C ILE A 88 3.00 9.33 -6.20
N ARG A 89 1.87 9.52 -5.54
CA ARG A 89 1.54 8.80 -4.30
C ARG A 89 0.55 7.67 -4.52
N SER A 90 -0.42 7.90 -5.38
CA SER A 90 -1.50 6.96 -5.65
C SER A 90 -2.05 7.22 -7.04
N ILE A 91 -2.51 6.18 -7.70
CA ILE A 91 -3.27 6.26 -8.94
C ILE A 91 -4.56 5.47 -8.79
N ASP A 92 -5.59 5.85 -9.54
CA ASP A 92 -6.80 5.05 -9.73
C ASP A 92 -7.35 5.23 -11.13
N VAL A 93 -8.16 4.28 -11.59
CA VAL A 93 -8.79 4.29 -12.93
C VAL A 93 -10.28 4.05 -12.76
N ASP A 94 -11.11 4.97 -13.24
CA ASP A 94 -12.56 4.81 -13.17
C ASP A 94 -13.10 3.81 -14.23
N HIS A 95 -14.42 3.56 -14.20
CA HIS A 95 -15.09 2.65 -15.14
C HIS A 95 -15.13 3.16 -16.60
N ASN A 96 -14.78 4.42 -16.85
CA ASN A 96 -14.65 4.98 -18.19
C ASN A 96 -13.19 4.93 -18.70
N GLY A 97 -12.27 4.40 -17.90
CA GLY A 97 -10.84 4.35 -18.19
C GLY A 97 -10.14 5.69 -18.00
N TYR A 98 -10.72 6.62 -17.22
CA TYR A 98 -10.03 7.86 -16.85
C TYR A 98 -9.04 7.57 -15.74
N LEU A 99 -7.82 8.06 -15.92
CA LEU A 99 -6.72 7.91 -14.97
C LEU A 99 -6.67 9.13 -14.04
N TYR A 100 -6.65 8.84 -12.75
CA TYR A 100 -6.49 9.82 -11.67
C TYR A 100 -5.14 9.63 -11.02
N VAL A 101 -4.33 10.68 -10.95
CA VAL A 101 -2.95 10.62 -10.43
C VAL A 101 -2.80 11.62 -9.31
N LEU A 102 -2.64 11.11 -8.09
CA LEU A 102 -2.35 11.95 -6.93
C LEU A 102 -0.85 12.25 -6.87
N ASP A 103 -0.49 13.52 -7.09
CA ASP A 103 0.86 14.03 -6.83
C ASP A 103 0.91 14.67 -5.44
N SER A 104 1.65 14.05 -4.54
CA SER A 104 1.68 14.43 -3.13
C SER A 104 2.46 15.72 -2.84
N SER A 105 3.37 16.14 -3.73
CA SER A 105 4.12 17.39 -3.52
C SER A 105 3.25 18.64 -3.68
N PRO A 106 2.53 18.84 -4.81
CA PRO A 106 1.60 19.94 -4.96
C PRO A 106 0.27 19.70 -4.24
N GLN A 107 -0.02 18.48 -3.81
CA GLN A 107 -1.31 18.05 -3.25
C GLN A 107 -2.43 18.22 -4.29
N GLU A 108 -2.23 17.69 -5.47
CA GLU A 108 -3.11 17.79 -6.63
C GLU A 108 -3.37 16.42 -7.25
N ILE A 109 -4.54 16.25 -7.85
CA ILE A 109 -4.90 15.07 -8.62
C ILE A 109 -5.01 15.50 -10.09
N TYR A 110 -4.17 14.93 -10.94
CA TYR A 110 -4.24 15.11 -12.38
C TYR A 110 -5.17 14.06 -12.98
N VAL A 111 -6.09 14.49 -13.84
CA VAL A 111 -7.07 13.62 -14.48
C VAL A 111 -6.82 13.57 -15.98
N PHE A 112 -6.70 12.35 -16.52
CA PHE A 112 -6.49 12.09 -17.94
C PHE A 112 -7.65 11.23 -18.46
N ASP A 113 -7.98 11.41 -19.73
CA ASP A 113 -8.95 10.54 -20.40
C ASP A 113 -8.30 9.19 -20.83
N HIS A 114 -9.13 8.29 -21.34
CA HIS A 114 -8.68 6.96 -21.81
C HIS A 114 -7.66 7.01 -22.98
N ASN A 115 -7.59 8.14 -23.70
CA ASN A 115 -6.60 8.39 -24.77
C ASN A 115 -5.33 9.08 -24.25
N GLY A 116 -5.26 9.39 -22.95
CA GLY A 116 -4.12 10.03 -22.32
C GLY A 116 -4.13 11.55 -22.40
N ALA A 117 -5.21 12.17 -22.89
CA ALA A 117 -5.31 13.63 -22.91
C ALA A 117 -5.56 14.15 -21.48
N TYR A 118 -4.76 15.11 -21.06
CA TYR A 118 -5.00 15.82 -19.80
C TYR A 118 -6.33 16.58 -19.85
N LEU A 119 -7.15 16.36 -18.83
CA LEU A 119 -8.47 16.98 -18.74
C LEU A 119 -8.49 18.15 -17.74
N ARG A 120 -7.98 17.93 -16.53
CA ARG A 120 -8.03 18.89 -15.42
C ARG A 120 -7.17 18.48 -14.24
N THR A 121 -6.94 19.44 -13.37
CA THR A 121 -6.41 19.22 -12.00
C THR A 121 -7.54 19.36 -10.99
N VAL A 122 -7.53 18.51 -9.96
CA VAL A 122 -8.48 18.49 -8.85
C VAL A 122 -7.72 18.70 -7.56
N GLY A 123 -8.23 19.57 -6.70
CA GLY A 123 -7.63 19.88 -5.42
C GLY A 123 -6.45 20.85 -5.52
N SER A 124 -5.86 21.15 -4.39
CA SER A 124 -4.63 21.95 -4.23
C SER A 124 -4.20 21.87 -2.77
N LYS A 125 -2.97 22.24 -2.49
CA LYS A 125 -2.45 22.27 -1.11
C LYS A 125 -3.18 23.30 -0.24
N GLY A 126 -3.71 22.84 0.91
CA GLY A 126 -4.39 23.70 1.88
C GLY A 126 -5.40 22.94 2.73
N SER A 127 -6.07 23.65 3.65
CA SER A 127 -7.05 23.11 4.61
C SER A 127 -8.50 23.50 4.30
N GLY A 128 -8.75 24.20 3.19
CA GLY A 128 -10.08 24.62 2.77
C GLY A 128 -10.88 23.49 2.12
N PRO A 129 -12.17 23.72 1.82
CA PRO A 129 -13.01 22.76 1.11
C PRO A 129 -12.39 22.37 -0.25
N GLY A 130 -12.20 21.06 -0.47
CA GLY A 130 -11.56 20.54 -1.69
C GLY A 130 -10.05 20.75 -1.77
N GLN A 131 -9.41 21.20 -0.70
CA GLN A 131 -7.96 21.27 -0.57
C GLN A 131 -7.43 20.10 0.28
N PHE A 132 -6.16 19.75 0.07
CA PHE A 132 -5.50 18.62 0.75
C PHE A 132 -4.25 19.11 1.49
N GLU A 133 -4.05 18.63 2.72
CA GLU A 133 -2.85 18.94 3.52
C GLU A 133 -1.80 17.83 3.42
N ASN A 134 -2.25 16.58 3.40
CA ASN A 134 -1.37 15.41 3.34
C ASN A 134 -2.10 14.22 2.70
N ALA A 135 -2.51 14.39 1.45
CA ALA A 135 -3.20 13.35 0.69
C ALA A 135 -2.28 12.13 0.48
N ALA A 136 -2.80 10.95 0.77
CA ALA A 136 -2.08 9.68 0.73
C ALA A 136 -2.60 8.70 -0.30
N ALA A 137 -3.90 8.74 -0.59
CA ALA A 137 -4.52 7.89 -1.59
C ALA A 137 -5.68 8.61 -2.28
N VAL A 138 -5.92 8.21 -3.52
CA VAL A 138 -7.10 8.56 -4.30
C VAL A 138 -7.83 7.28 -4.69
N ASP A 139 -9.15 7.30 -4.60
CA ASP A 139 -10.05 6.22 -5.01
C ASP A 139 -11.26 6.85 -5.70
N VAL A 140 -11.76 6.24 -6.76
CA VAL A 140 -12.91 6.75 -7.52
C VAL A 140 -14.03 5.72 -7.51
N ASN A 141 -15.13 6.05 -6.86
CA ASN A 141 -16.25 5.14 -6.75
C ASN A 141 -17.05 5.05 -8.06
N GLU A 142 -18.01 4.11 -8.12
CA GLU A 142 -18.85 3.87 -9.29
C GLU A 142 -19.72 5.09 -9.70
N ASN A 143 -19.96 6.02 -8.79
CA ASN A 143 -20.70 7.26 -9.06
C ASN A 143 -19.83 8.39 -9.60
N GLY A 144 -18.51 8.15 -9.73
CA GLY A 144 -17.52 9.14 -10.17
C GLY A 144 -17.15 10.15 -9.08
N GLU A 145 -17.50 9.89 -7.81
CA GLU A 145 -16.94 10.68 -6.70
C GLU A 145 -15.49 10.32 -6.49
N ILE A 146 -14.65 11.31 -6.35
CA ILE A 146 -13.21 11.17 -6.06
C ILE A 146 -13.03 11.28 -4.55
N TRP A 147 -12.53 10.21 -3.95
CA TRP A 147 -12.27 10.09 -2.53
C TRP A 147 -10.79 10.25 -2.27
N VAL A 148 -10.42 11.23 -1.46
CA VAL A 148 -9.03 11.54 -1.13
C VAL A 148 -8.79 11.31 0.34
N MET A 149 -7.96 10.32 0.66
CA MET A 149 -7.57 10.02 2.02
C MET A 149 -6.37 10.87 2.43
N GLU A 150 -6.50 11.57 3.56
CA GLU A 150 -5.42 12.36 4.14
C GLU A 150 -4.78 11.64 5.33
N MET A 151 -3.45 11.48 5.26
CA MET A 151 -2.67 10.85 6.31
C MET A 151 -2.74 11.65 7.62
N GLN A 152 -2.63 10.95 8.73
CA GLN A 152 -2.58 11.48 10.10
C GLN A 152 -3.86 12.19 10.58
N LEU A 153 -4.79 12.52 9.71
CA LEU A 153 -5.99 13.27 10.08
C LEU A 153 -7.24 12.39 10.16
N GLY A 154 -7.17 11.13 9.70
CA GLY A 154 -8.35 10.29 9.54
C GLY A 154 -9.44 11.00 8.72
N LYS A 155 -9.04 11.80 7.74
CA LYS A 155 -9.91 12.68 6.98
C LYS A 155 -10.02 12.17 5.56
N LEU A 156 -11.25 12.08 5.08
CA LEU A 156 -11.60 11.79 3.70
C LEU A 156 -12.23 13.02 3.09
N THR A 157 -11.58 13.61 2.10
CA THR A 157 -12.14 14.71 1.32
C THR A 157 -12.77 14.15 0.06
N ILE A 158 -14.06 14.40 -0.14
CA ILE A 158 -14.83 13.88 -1.27
C ILE A 158 -15.19 15.03 -2.20
N VAL A 159 -14.89 14.87 -3.48
CA VAL A 159 -15.21 15.81 -4.55
C VAL A 159 -15.95 15.07 -5.67
N ASP A 160 -16.71 15.80 -6.49
CA ASP A 160 -17.35 15.22 -7.66
C ASP A 160 -16.34 14.97 -8.80
N SER A 161 -16.79 14.34 -9.87
CA SER A 161 -15.97 14.05 -11.05
C SER A 161 -15.40 15.30 -11.74
N LEU A 162 -15.90 16.50 -11.44
CA LEU A 162 -15.38 17.78 -11.94
C LEU A 162 -14.41 18.45 -10.97
N GLY A 163 -14.26 17.90 -9.76
CA GLY A 163 -13.40 18.45 -8.71
C GLY A 163 -14.12 19.45 -7.78
N ASN A 164 -15.45 19.56 -7.85
CA ASN A 164 -16.19 20.38 -6.91
C ASN A 164 -16.29 19.68 -5.57
N TYR A 165 -15.99 20.39 -4.49
CA TYR A 165 -16.11 19.87 -3.13
C TYR A 165 -17.54 19.44 -2.82
N LEU A 166 -17.70 18.20 -2.36
CA LEU A 166 -18.98 17.66 -1.92
C LEU A 166 -19.08 17.66 -0.39
N ARG A 167 -18.14 16.98 0.27
CA ARG A 167 -18.12 16.83 1.72
C ARG A 167 -16.77 16.37 2.23
N THR A 168 -16.58 16.46 3.53
CA THR A 168 -15.46 15.84 4.25
C THR A 168 -16.02 14.89 5.28
N GLU A 169 -15.52 13.66 5.28
CA GLU A 169 -15.81 12.67 6.30
C GLU A 169 -14.61 12.51 7.23
N ARG A 170 -14.88 12.11 8.45
CA ARG A 170 -13.83 11.77 9.41
C ARG A 170 -13.99 10.33 9.83
N VAL A 171 -12.95 9.56 9.59
CA VAL A 171 -12.84 8.20 10.08
C VAL A 171 -12.77 8.26 11.60
N ASN A 172 -13.67 7.62 12.29
CA ASN A 172 -13.66 7.57 13.75
C ASN A 172 -12.53 6.64 14.20
N THR A 173 -11.52 7.24 14.85
CA THR A 173 -10.34 6.53 15.35
C THR A 173 -10.37 6.38 16.87
N THR A 174 -11.52 6.59 17.51
CA THR A 174 -11.64 6.50 18.97
C THR A 174 -11.24 5.11 19.45
N GLY A 175 -10.17 5.04 20.22
CA GLY A 175 -9.64 3.81 20.80
C GLY A 175 -8.63 3.06 19.93
N TRP A 176 -8.26 3.59 18.78
CA TRP A 176 -7.23 3.02 17.92
C TRP A 176 -6.17 4.06 17.59
N ASP A 177 -4.91 3.65 17.58
CA ASP A 177 -3.87 4.43 16.95
C ASP A 177 -4.00 4.25 15.45
N TYR A 178 -4.41 5.31 14.75
CA TYR A 178 -4.60 5.29 13.33
C TYR A 178 -3.25 5.19 12.62
N TRP A 179 -3.01 4.07 11.99
CA TRP A 179 -1.81 3.87 11.18
C TRP A 179 -2.08 4.24 9.72
N ASN A 180 -1.12 4.94 9.13
CA ASN A 180 -1.20 5.60 7.82
C ASN A 180 -1.18 4.69 6.60
N TYR A 181 -1.85 3.55 6.61
CA TYR A 181 -2.00 2.78 5.38
C TYR A 181 -3.22 3.27 4.60
N PRO A 182 -3.11 3.34 3.26
CA PRO A 182 -4.27 3.59 2.44
C PRO A 182 -5.37 2.61 2.80
N GLY A 183 -6.55 3.11 3.10
CA GLY A 183 -7.75 2.31 3.18
C GLY A 183 -8.32 2.11 1.78
N GLY A 184 -9.36 1.30 1.67
CA GLY A 184 -10.06 1.09 0.41
C GLY A 184 -11.50 0.69 0.64
N PHE A 185 -12.31 0.77 -0.41
CA PHE A 185 -13.69 0.33 -0.39
C PHE A 185 -13.79 -1.14 -0.80
N ASP A 186 -14.50 -1.93 0.00
CA ASP A 186 -14.89 -3.26 -0.43
C ASP A 186 -16.09 -3.18 -1.41
N LYS A 187 -16.45 -4.30 -2.01
CA LYS A 187 -17.58 -4.37 -2.96
C LYS A 187 -18.96 -4.09 -2.35
N LEU A 188 -19.06 -4.02 -1.04
CA LEU A 188 -20.27 -3.62 -0.34
C LEU A 188 -20.30 -2.11 -0.06
N GLY A 189 -19.29 -1.38 -0.55
CA GLY A 189 -19.13 0.06 -0.34
C GLY A 189 -18.70 0.45 1.07
N ARG A 190 -18.18 -0.51 1.86
CA ARG A 190 -17.66 -0.22 3.19
C ARG A 190 -16.21 0.20 3.10
N TYR A 191 -15.88 1.27 3.80
CA TYR A 191 -14.49 1.68 3.94
C TYR A 191 -13.76 0.73 4.90
N ASN A 192 -12.56 0.36 4.54
CA ASN A 192 -11.69 -0.52 5.34
C ASN A 192 -10.32 0.14 5.46
N ALA A 193 -9.72 0.09 6.64
CA ALA A 193 -8.38 0.65 6.88
C ALA A 193 -7.59 -0.23 7.84
N MET A 194 -6.29 -0.30 7.64
CA MET A 194 -5.42 -0.91 8.64
C MET A 194 -5.31 0.01 9.85
N VAL A 195 -5.48 -0.57 11.03
CA VAL A 195 -5.40 0.12 12.31
C VAL A 195 -4.50 -0.64 13.26
N LEU A 196 -3.81 0.10 14.12
CA LEU A 196 -3.05 -0.48 15.21
C LEU A 196 -3.94 -0.49 16.46
N CYS A 197 -4.26 -1.67 16.95
CA CYS A 197 -4.99 -1.85 18.19
C CYS A 197 -4.01 -2.01 19.36
N TYR A 198 -3.99 -1.07 20.29
CA TYR A 198 -3.10 -1.13 21.44
C TYR A 198 -3.82 -1.76 22.65
N LYS A 199 -3.26 -2.84 23.17
CA LYS A 199 -3.74 -3.55 24.36
C LYS A 199 -2.99 -3.02 25.59
N TYR A 200 -3.52 -2.01 26.23
CA TYR A 200 -2.85 -1.29 27.33
C TYR A 200 -2.44 -2.17 28.50
N GLU A 201 -3.22 -3.20 28.82
CA GLU A 201 -2.93 -4.10 29.94
C GLU A 201 -1.76 -5.06 29.65
N GLU A 202 -1.53 -5.38 28.37
CA GLU A 202 -0.53 -6.33 27.91
C GLU A 202 0.73 -5.61 27.39
N GLU A 203 0.67 -4.29 27.24
CA GLU A 203 1.70 -3.47 26.58
C GLU A 203 2.00 -3.95 25.14
N GLU A 204 1.01 -4.55 24.49
CA GLU A 204 1.10 -5.11 23.15
C GLU A 204 0.24 -4.30 22.18
N SER A 205 0.64 -4.32 20.91
CA SER A 205 -0.16 -3.77 19.82
C SER A 205 -0.38 -4.84 18.75
N GLU A 206 -1.58 -4.85 18.19
CA GLU A 206 -1.97 -5.78 17.14
C GLU A 206 -2.46 -5.02 15.91
N LEU A 207 -1.96 -5.41 14.76
CA LEU A 207 -2.41 -4.84 13.48
C LEU A 207 -3.71 -5.54 13.06
N MET A 208 -4.73 -4.75 12.78
CA MET A 208 -6.05 -5.24 12.44
C MET A 208 -6.59 -4.49 11.22
N LEU A 209 -7.50 -5.09 10.50
CA LEU A 209 -8.30 -4.40 9.49
C LEU A 209 -9.59 -3.93 10.15
N ALA A 210 -9.76 -2.61 10.27
CA ALA A 210 -11.00 -2.01 10.74
C ALA A 210 -11.96 -1.80 9.57
N ARG A 211 -13.24 -2.12 9.78
CA ARG A 211 -14.32 -1.89 8.82
C ARG A 211 -15.24 -0.80 9.31
N TYR A 212 -15.66 0.05 8.40
CA TYR A 212 -16.49 1.20 8.68
C TYR A 212 -17.78 1.13 7.88
N ASP A 213 -18.86 1.63 8.45
CA ASP A 213 -20.12 1.84 7.73
C ASP A 213 -20.05 3.08 6.82
N GLU A 214 -21.14 3.36 6.14
CA GLU A 214 -21.31 4.51 5.26
C GLU A 214 -21.18 5.88 5.97
N THR A 215 -21.23 5.90 7.30
CA THR A 215 -21.04 7.09 8.14
C THR A 215 -19.64 7.15 8.75
N PHE A 216 -18.73 6.26 8.35
CA PHE A 216 -17.39 6.08 8.90
C PHE A 216 -17.37 5.78 10.41
N THR A 217 -18.45 5.16 10.90
CA THR A 217 -18.49 4.58 12.24
C THR A 217 -17.93 3.16 12.20
N PRO A 218 -17.02 2.79 13.13
CA PRO A 218 -16.47 1.45 13.17
C PRO A 218 -17.58 0.40 13.34
N LEU A 219 -17.58 -0.60 12.47
CA LEU A 219 -18.45 -1.76 12.55
C LEU A 219 -17.79 -2.86 13.39
N ASP A 220 -16.59 -3.22 13.03
CA ASP A 220 -15.78 -4.26 13.68
C ASP A 220 -14.32 -4.19 13.21
N THR A 221 -13.52 -5.11 13.74
CA THR A 221 -12.13 -5.33 13.33
C THR A 221 -11.91 -6.78 12.99
N ILE A 222 -11.00 -7.03 12.07
CA ILE A 222 -10.57 -8.36 11.66
C ILE A 222 -9.10 -8.53 12.04
N ALA A 223 -8.80 -9.57 12.82
CA ALA A 223 -7.42 -9.95 13.06
C ALA A 223 -6.77 -10.42 11.76
N ILE A 224 -5.55 -9.96 11.50
CA ILE A 224 -4.81 -10.32 10.31
C ILE A 224 -3.93 -11.53 10.63
N PRO A 225 -4.09 -12.67 9.94
CA PRO A 225 -3.24 -13.84 10.16
C PRO A 225 -1.77 -13.51 9.89
N SER A 226 -0.88 -14.05 10.67
CA SER A 226 0.58 -13.82 10.57
C SER A 226 0.94 -12.34 10.67
N SER A 227 0.32 -11.66 11.61
CA SER A 227 0.41 -10.23 11.74
C SER A 227 1.84 -9.73 11.97
N SER A 228 2.00 -8.45 11.71
CA SER A 228 3.22 -7.67 11.90
C SER A 228 3.86 -7.75 13.29
N SER A 229 3.22 -8.40 14.27
CA SER A 229 3.82 -8.64 15.60
C SER A 229 5.08 -9.51 15.55
N GLU A 230 5.24 -10.31 14.49
CA GLU A 230 6.46 -11.11 14.24
C GLU A 230 7.53 -10.35 13.44
N ILE A 231 7.18 -9.19 12.84
CA ILE A 231 8.12 -8.37 12.08
C ILE A 231 8.90 -7.49 13.06
N GLU A 232 10.09 -7.92 13.41
CA GLU A 232 10.98 -7.14 14.28
C GLU A 232 11.33 -5.78 13.66
N ARG A 233 11.57 -4.80 14.52
CA ARG A 233 12.00 -3.46 14.13
C ARG A 233 13.20 -3.03 14.97
N PHE A 234 14.07 -2.20 14.41
CA PHE A 234 15.01 -1.46 15.21
C PHE A 234 14.26 -0.30 15.90
N THR A 235 14.41 -0.20 17.20
CA THR A 235 13.76 0.85 17.99
C THR A 235 14.77 1.60 18.83
N HIS A 236 14.56 2.89 19.00
CA HIS A 236 15.36 3.75 19.86
C HIS A 236 14.47 4.82 20.49
N SER A 237 14.60 5.05 21.79
CA SER A 237 13.83 6.10 22.49
C SER A 237 14.79 7.15 23.03
N SER A 238 14.51 8.42 22.72
CA SER A 238 15.27 9.59 23.19
C SER A 238 14.32 10.77 23.40
N ASP A 239 14.49 11.49 24.48
CA ASP A 239 13.73 12.74 24.81
C ASP A 239 12.21 12.60 24.74
N GLY A 240 11.67 11.43 25.11
CA GLY A 240 10.22 11.15 25.08
C GLY A 240 9.67 10.81 23.70
N SER A 241 10.52 10.69 22.68
CA SER A 241 10.17 10.20 21.34
C SER A 241 10.71 8.80 21.13
N THR A 242 9.96 7.96 20.41
CA THR A 242 10.42 6.63 19.99
C THR A 242 10.59 6.62 18.47
N TYR A 243 11.79 6.31 18.04
CA TYR A 243 12.15 6.12 16.63
C TYR A 243 12.08 4.63 16.33
N SER A 244 11.47 4.27 15.21
CA SER A 244 11.33 2.88 14.80
C SER A 244 11.61 2.73 13.31
N MET A 245 12.38 1.71 12.95
CA MET A 245 12.76 1.45 11.58
C MET A 245 12.65 -0.04 11.27
N SER A 246 12.15 -0.37 10.09
CA SER A 246 12.07 -1.77 9.61
C SER A 246 13.47 -2.33 9.39
N ILE A 247 13.65 -3.62 9.69
CA ILE A 247 14.89 -4.34 9.37
C ILE A 247 14.88 -4.62 7.85
N PRO A 248 15.91 -4.22 7.10
CA PRO A 248 15.99 -4.49 5.68
C PRO A 248 15.89 -5.98 5.36
N PHE A 249 15.29 -6.33 4.24
CA PHE A 249 15.16 -7.71 3.72
C PHE A 249 14.40 -8.69 4.61
N GLN A 250 13.75 -8.23 5.67
CA GLN A 250 12.99 -9.11 6.59
C GLN A 250 11.68 -9.60 6.00
N GLY A 251 11.16 -8.91 5.02
CA GLY A 251 9.82 -9.13 4.49
C GLY A 251 8.80 -8.13 5.01
N SER A 252 7.65 -8.14 4.40
CA SER A 252 6.55 -7.22 4.69
C SER A 252 5.23 -7.97 4.68
N PHE A 253 4.26 -7.41 5.38
CA PHE A 253 2.87 -7.84 5.31
C PHE A 253 2.11 -6.86 4.41
N ILE A 254 1.39 -7.39 3.41
CA ILE A 254 0.64 -6.62 2.42
C ILE A 254 -0.74 -7.21 2.27
N TRP A 255 -1.70 -6.38 1.95
CA TRP A 255 -3.08 -6.79 1.71
C TRP A 255 -3.70 -6.00 0.56
N ASP A 256 -4.70 -6.62 -0.09
CA ASP A 256 -5.45 -6.01 -1.18
C ASP A 256 -6.87 -6.59 -1.26
N PHE A 257 -7.84 -5.80 -1.73
CA PHE A 257 -9.21 -6.26 -1.92
C PHE A 257 -9.38 -6.99 -3.24
N SER A 258 -10.04 -8.14 -3.16
CA SER A 258 -10.42 -8.87 -4.36
C SER A 258 -11.72 -8.32 -4.94
N ASN A 259 -11.89 -8.49 -6.25
CA ASN A 259 -13.15 -8.20 -6.94
C ASN A 259 -14.31 -9.11 -6.51
N ARG A 260 -14.06 -10.17 -5.73
CA ARG A 260 -15.05 -11.13 -5.21
C ARG A 260 -15.65 -10.73 -3.86
N GLY A 261 -15.26 -9.58 -3.31
CA GLY A 261 -15.69 -9.15 -1.97
C GLY A 261 -14.96 -9.86 -0.84
N THR A 262 -13.82 -10.48 -1.13
CA THR A 262 -12.84 -11.00 -0.18
C THR A 262 -11.64 -10.07 -0.15
N PHE A 263 -10.65 -10.33 0.68
CA PHE A 263 -9.36 -9.68 0.60
C PHE A 263 -8.24 -10.71 0.67
N TRP A 264 -7.12 -10.38 0.08
CA TRP A 264 -5.92 -11.19 0.11
C TRP A 264 -4.86 -10.55 0.99
N THR A 265 -4.08 -11.38 1.66
CA THR A 265 -2.89 -10.97 2.42
C THR A 265 -1.67 -11.69 1.88
N LEU A 266 -0.51 -11.06 1.92
CA LEU A 266 0.77 -11.63 1.54
C LEU A 266 1.79 -11.37 2.64
N LEU A 267 2.39 -12.44 3.17
CA LEU A 267 3.62 -12.35 3.93
C LEU A 267 4.78 -12.65 2.98
N THR A 268 5.54 -11.62 2.61
CA THR A 268 6.53 -11.72 1.53
C THR A 268 7.71 -12.63 1.88
N SER A 269 8.07 -12.75 3.18
CA SER A 269 9.13 -13.66 3.65
C SER A 269 8.82 -15.15 3.42
N GLU A 270 7.53 -15.50 3.30
CA GLU A 270 7.09 -16.89 3.15
C GLU A 270 6.51 -17.21 1.77
N TYR A 271 6.37 -16.19 0.91
CA TYR A 271 5.64 -16.28 -0.36
C TYR A 271 4.28 -16.98 -0.16
N GLN A 272 3.55 -16.51 0.83
CA GLN A 272 2.27 -17.08 1.21
C GLN A 272 1.17 -16.03 1.11
N LEU A 273 0.17 -16.32 0.26
CA LEU A 273 -1.04 -15.52 0.13
C LEU A 273 -2.18 -16.23 0.87
N ILE A 274 -2.98 -15.46 1.59
CA ILE A 274 -4.18 -15.97 2.27
C ILE A 274 -5.38 -15.15 1.83
N GLU A 275 -6.38 -15.82 1.25
CA GLU A 275 -7.67 -15.22 0.96
C GLU A 275 -8.53 -15.25 2.23
N MET A 276 -9.04 -14.09 2.60
CA MET A 276 -9.87 -13.87 3.76
C MET A 276 -11.28 -13.49 3.32
N SER A 277 -12.29 -14.05 3.97
CA SER A 277 -13.65 -13.54 3.84
C SER A 277 -13.75 -12.13 4.43
N VAL A 278 -14.78 -11.37 4.05
CA VAL A 278 -15.11 -10.10 4.71
C VAL A 278 -15.42 -10.23 6.19
N GLY A 279 -15.61 -11.44 6.70
CA GLY A 279 -15.78 -11.74 8.12
C GLY A 279 -14.47 -12.11 8.83
N GLY A 280 -13.32 -12.04 8.14
CA GLY A 280 -12.02 -12.38 8.73
C GLY A 280 -11.72 -13.88 8.77
N THR A 281 -12.55 -14.73 8.15
CA THR A 281 -12.29 -16.17 8.10
C THR A 281 -11.34 -16.48 6.95
N PRO A 282 -10.20 -17.16 7.17
CA PRO A 282 -9.35 -17.66 6.12
C PRO A 282 -10.11 -18.67 5.25
N LEU A 283 -10.12 -18.44 3.94
CA LEU A 283 -10.83 -19.28 2.95
C LEU A 283 -9.85 -20.16 2.19
N ARG A 284 -8.71 -19.61 1.83
CA ARG A 284 -7.72 -20.24 0.97
C ARG A 284 -6.33 -19.76 1.32
N GLN A 285 -5.38 -20.68 1.29
CA GLN A 285 -3.96 -20.39 1.38
C GLN A 285 -3.29 -20.83 0.08
N VAL A 286 -2.54 -19.92 -0.51
CA VAL A 286 -1.81 -20.14 -1.75
C VAL A 286 -0.34 -19.92 -1.48
N SER A 287 0.50 -20.85 -1.88
CA SER A 287 1.96 -20.70 -1.86
C SER A 287 2.54 -21.10 -3.20
N ASN A 288 3.71 -20.54 -3.51
CA ASN A 288 4.50 -20.91 -4.68
C ASN A 288 5.93 -21.23 -4.25
N GLU A 289 6.56 -22.16 -4.95
CA GLU A 289 8.00 -22.35 -4.82
C GLU A 289 8.73 -21.13 -5.36
N SER A 290 9.87 -20.79 -4.78
CA SER A 290 10.70 -19.67 -5.21
C SER A 290 12.17 -19.95 -4.97
N GLU A 291 13.02 -19.38 -5.80
CA GLU A 291 14.45 -19.41 -5.58
C GLU A 291 14.85 -18.41 -4.50
N LYS A 292 15.87 -18.79 -3.72
CA LYS A 292 16.45 -17.90 -2.71
C LYS A 292 17.29 -16.81 -3.39
N ILE A 293 17.03 -15.57 -3.07
CA ILE A 293 17.72 -14.41 -3.60
C ILE A 293 18.72 -13.92 -2.56
N PRO A 294 20.03 -14.10 -2.74
CA PRO A 294 21.00 -13.63 -1.76
C PRO A 294 21.07 -12.10 -1.73
N VAL A 295 21.23 -11.55 -0.53
CA VAL A 295 21.54 -10.11 -0.35
C VAL A 295 22.99 -9.89 -0.78
N THR A 296 23.19 -9.03 -1.79
CA THR A 296 24.51 -8.66 -2.30
C THR A 296 25.14 -7.56 -1.45
N ASP A 297 26.45 -7.32 -1.65
CA ASP A 297 27.13 -6.20 -1.00
C ASP A 297 26.51 -4.85 -1.42
N ALA A 298 26.09 -4.70 -2.69
CA ALA A 298 25.41 -3.50 -3.17
C ALA A 298 24.05 -3.29 -2.51
N ASP A 299 23.24 -4.33 -2.33
CA ASP A 299 22.00 -4.27 -1.57
C ASP A 299 22.23 -3.81 -0.13
N MET A 300 23.30 -4.32 0.49
CA MET A 300 23.65 -3.96 1.86
C MET A 300 24.12 -2.51 1.97
N ASP A 301 24.92 -2.03 1.02
CA ASP A 301 25.40 -0.64 1.00
C ASP A 301 24.21 0.33 0.86
N GLU A 302 23.28 0.05 -0.03
CA GLU A 302 22.05 0.84 -0.18
C GLU A 302 21.17 0.79 1.09
N ALA A 303 21.03 -0.37 1.72
CA ALA A 303 20.30 -0.50 2.98
C ALA A 303 20.95 0.31 4.10
N ILE A 304 22.30 0.30 4.20
CA ILE A 304 23.05 1.08 5.20
C ILE A 304 22.81 2.59 4.99
N GLU A 305 22.86 3.05 3.74
CA GLU A 305 22.58 4.45 3.43
C GLU A 305 21.18 4.86 3.89
N ARG A 306 20.17 4.05 3.60
CA ARG A 306 18.78 4.28 4.07
C ARG A 306 18.63 4.25 5.60
N MET A 307 19.48 3.50 6.31
CA MET A 307 19.45 3.41 7.78
C MET A 307 20.18 4.56 8.48
N GLN A 308 20.90 5.42 7.75
CA GLN A 308 21.78 6.43 8.34
C GLN A 308 21.01 7.40 9.25
N TRP A 309 19.83 7.85 8.85
CA TRP A 309 19.00 8.75 9.66
C TRP A 309 18.70 8.19 11.05
N PHE A 310 18.41 6.87 11.16
CA PHE A 310 18.11 6.23 12.44
C PHE A 310 19.34 6.20 13.36
N VAL A 311 20.52 6.04 12.78
CA VAL A 311 21.79 6.11 13.52
C VAL A 311 22.09 7.55 13.96
N GLU A 312 21.78 8.54 13.12
CA GLU A 312 21.93 9.97 13.45
C GLU A 312 21.02 10.39 14.62
N GLU A 313 19.82 9.81 14.72
CA GLU A 313 18.90 9.99 15.86
C GLU A 313 19.34 9.18 17.11
N GLY A 314 20.47 8.50 17.08
CA GLY A 314 21.03 7.74 18.19
C GLY A 314 20.65 6.26 18.23
N GLY A 315 19.95 5.76 17.23
CA GLY A 315 19.60 4.35 17.09
C GLY A 315 20.80 3.46 16.83
N LYS A 316 20.68 2.18 17.14
CA LYS A 316 21.72 1.18 16.91
C LYS A 316 21.21 0.09 15.97
N ILE A 317 22.03 -0.23 14.99
CA ILE A 317 21.76 -1.29 14.04
C ILE A 317 22.41 -2.58 14.54
N ASP A 318 21.60 -3.61 14.74
CA ASP A 318 22.08 -4.97 14.93
C ASP A 318 22.14 -5.68 13.58
N TYR A 319 23.30 -5.62 12.94
CA TYR A 319 23.53 -6.23 11.63
C TYR A 319 23.31 -7.76 11.62
N ALA A 320 23.35 -8.42 12.79
CA ALA A 320 23.08 -9.85 12.87
C ALA A 320 21.61 -10.20 12.63
N LYS A 321 20.70 -9.23 12.81
CA LYS A 321 19.27 -9.38 12.55
C LYS A 321 18.89 -9.18 11.08
N ILE A 322 19.78 -8.60 10.27
CA ILE A 322 19.51 -8.38 8.86
C ILE A 322 19.63 -9.72 8.11
N PRO A 323 18.57 -10.19 7.44
CA PRO A 323 18.60 -11.42 6.66
C PRO A 323 19.69 -11.42 5.59
N ARG A 324 20.19 -12.60 5.25
CA ARG A 324 21.15 -12.80 4.16
C ARG A 324 20.50 -13.17 2.83
N GLU A 325 19.20 -13.36 2.85
CA GLU A 325 18.36 -13.64 1.69
C GLU A 325 17.24 -12.61 1.66
N LYS A 326 16.92 -12.08 0.47
CA LYS A 326 15.75 -11.24 0.25
C LYS A 326 14.50 -12.11 0.21
N PRO A 327 13.32 -11.58 0.56
CA PRO A 327 12.07 -12.20 0.17
C PRO A 327 12.04 -12.43 -1.35
N ALA A 328 11.48 -13.57 -1.79
CA ALA A 328 11.38 -13.84 -3.23
C ALA A 328 10.43 -12.89 -3.95
N VAL A 329 9.49 -12.31 -3.21
CA VAL A 329 8.44 -11.40 -3.68
C VAL A 329 8.36 -10.18 -2.77
N GLU A 330 7.88 -9.07 -3.30
CA GLU A 330 7.85 -7.80 -2.59
C GLU A 330 6.46 -7.26 -2.34
N SER A 331 5.55 -7.47 -3.29
CA SER A 331 4.20 -6.94 -3.24
C SER A 331 3.26 -7.75 -4.11
N PHE A 332 1.96 -7.43 -4.03
CA PHE A 332 0.96 -7.96 -4.94
C PHE A 332 -0.22 -6.98 -5.06
N PHE A 333 -1.02 -7.18 -6.08
CA PHE A 333 -2.35 -6.60 -6.22
C PHE A 333 -3.26 -7.57 -6.97
N SER A 334 -4.56 -7.36 -6.90
CA SER A 334 -5.55 -8.10 -7.67
C SER A 334 -6.09 -7.28 -8.84
N ASP A 335 -6.25 -7.90 -10.02
CA ASP A 335 -6.88 -7.26 -11.15
C ASP A 335 -8.42 -7.31 -11.08
N ASP A 336 -9.09 -6.65 -12.01
CA ASP A 336 -10.55 -6.61 -12.10
C ASP A 336 -11.19 -7.96 -12.48
N GLU A 337 -10.41 -8.93 -12.99
CA GLU A 337 -10.84 -10.32 -13.19
C GLU A 337 -10.62 -11.20 -11.95
N GLY A 338 -9.88 -10.69 -10.95
CA GLY A 338 -9.53 -11.38 -9.71
C GLY A 338 -8.27 -12.22 -9.81
N ASN A 339 -7.44 -12.03 -10.86
CA ASN A 339 -6.12 -12.63 -10.88
C ASN A 339 -5.21 -11.88 -9.91
N LEU A 340 -4.25 -12.60 -9.33
CA LEU A 340 -3.24 -12.01 -8.46
C LEU A 340 -1.96 -11.77 -9.26
N TRP A 341 -1.46 -10.56 -9.14
CA TRP A 341 -0.20 -10.10 -9.74
C TRP A 341 0.82 -9.93 -8.63
N VAL A 342 1.74 -10.88 -8.49
CA VAL A 342 2.74 -10.87 -7.42
C VAL A 342 4.08 -10.40 -7.98
N ILE A 343 4.58 -9.28 -7.47
CA ILE A 343 5.85 -8.69 -7.91
C ILE A 343 7.01 -9.49 -7.32
N GLN A 344 7.86 -10.02 -8.18
CA GLN A 344 9.10 -10.67 -7.78
C GLN A 344 10.14 -9.64 -7.30
N SER A 345 10.95 -10.02 -6.33
CA SER A 345 12.09 -9.21 -5.91
C SER A 345 13.17 -9.17 -6.99
N ASP A 346 13.86 -8.05 -7.12
CA ASP A 346 15.00 -7.93 -8.03
C ASP A 346 16.13 -8.87 -7.60
N THR A 347 16.65 -9.62 -8.56
CA THR A 347 17.81 -10.48 -8.34
C THR A 347 19.11 -9.68 -8.25
N THR A 348 19.17 -8.56 -8.96
CA THR A 348 20.30 -7.59 -8.90
C THR A 348 19.75 -6.15 -8.84
N PRO A 349 20.48 -5.20 -8.24
CA PRO A 349 20.08 -3.80 -8.19
C PRO A 349 19.91 -3.15 -9.58
N GLU A 350 20.68 -3.60 -10.55
CA GLU A 350 20.70 -3.07 -11.92
C GLU A 350 19.62 -3.68 -12.82
N GLN A 351 18.76 -4.54 -12.30
CA GLN A 351 17.68 -5.15 -13.09
C GLN A 351 16.78 -4.08 -13.71
N ALA A 352 16.70 -4.07 -15.05
CA ALA A 352 16.01 -3.01 -15.81
C ALA A 352 14.51 -3.29 -16.03
N THR A 353 14.03 -4.47 -15.64
CA THR A 353 12.66 -4.94 -15.87
C THR A 353 12.07 -5.48 -14.59
N SER A 354 10.76 -5.37 -14.43
CA SER A 354 10.05 -6.00 -13.35
C SER A 354 9.33 -7.26 -13.81
N HIS A 355 9.19 -8.22 -12.91
CA HIS A 355 8.58 -9.52 -13.17
C HIS A 355 7.41 -9.75 -12.23
N PHE A 356 6.37 -10.36 -12.74
CA PHE A 356 5.20 -10.75 -11.98
C PHE A 356 4.93 -12.25 -12.12
N ASP A 357 4.70 -12.90 -11.01
CA ASP A 357 4.01 -14.17 -10.98
C ASP A 357 2.51 -13.93 -11.05
N ILE A 358 1.83 -14.58 -11.99
CA ILE A 358 0.40 -14.44 -12.17
C ILE A 358 -0.31 -15.69 -11.66
N PHE A 359 -1.27 -15.48 -10.78
CA PHE A 359 -2.18 -16.53 -10.33
C PHE A 359 -3.59 -16.21 -10.81
N ASN A 360 -4.33 -17.24 -11.21
CA ASN A 360 -5.74 -17.02 -11.47
C ASN A 360 -6.53 -16.77 -10.18
N SER A 361 -7.77 -16.36 -10.33
CA SER A 361 -8.67 -16.06 -9.22
C SER A 361 -8.94 -17.26 -8.28
N ASP A 362 -8.52 -18.47 -8.65
CA ASP A 362 -8.59 -19.65 -7.80
C ASP A 362 -7.27 -19.95 -7.07
N GLY A 363 -6.21 -19.17 -7.34
CA GLY A 363 -4.90 -19.29 -6.68
C GLY A 363 -3.92 -20.23 -7.38
N TYR A 364 -4.22 -20.68 -8.59
CA TYR A 364 -3.28 -21.51 -9.38
C TYR A 364 -2.31 -20.63 -10.16
N PHE A 365 -1.03 -20.96 -10.10
CA PHE A 365 0.03 -20.26 -10.82
C PHE A 365 -0.12 -20.44 -12.33
N LEU A 366 -0.36 -19.35 -13.03
CA LEU A 366 -0.49 -19.34 -14.49
C LEU A 366 0.87 -19.29 -15.15
N GLY A 367 1.77 -18.49 -14.65
CA GLY A 367 3.10 -18.27 -15.18
C GLY A 367 3.63 -16.88 -14.87
N GLU A 368 4.79 -16.57 -15.44
CA GLU A 368 5.48 -15.30 -15.24
C GLU A 368 5.24 -14.33 -16.42
N ILE A 369 5.07 -13.05 -16.09
CA ILE A 369 5.07 -11.94 -17.04
C ILE A 369 6.26 -11.02 -16.73
N GLN A 370 6.94 -10.58 -17.77
CA GLN A 370 7.94 -9.54 -17.70
C GLN A 370 7.37 -8.22 -18.22
N VAL A 371 7.49 -7.16 -17.41
CA VAL A 371 7.20 -5.79 -17.82
C VAL A 371 8.49 -5.18 -18.38
N PRO A 372 8.47 -4.52 -19.56
CA PRO A 372 9.69 -4.07 -20.24
C PRO A 372 10.35 -2.82 -19.62
N PHE A 373 10.01 -2.49 -18.40
CA PHE A 373 10.57 -1.39 -17.61
C PHE A 373 10.64 -1.77 -16.13
N LYS A 374 11.47 -1.07 -15.39
CA LYS A 374 11.55 -1.24 -13.93
C LYS A 374 10.45 -0.42 -13.27
N LEU A 375 9.63 -1.06 -12.43
CA LEU A 375 8.62 -0.38 -11.65
C LEU A 375 9.24 0.41 -10.50
N ASP A 376 8.72 1.60 -10.28
CA ASP A 376 8.88 2.29 -9.01
C ASP A 376 7.98 1.61 -7.97
N ARG A 377 8.59 0.86 -7.06
CA ARG A 377 7.91 0.02 -6.07
C ARG A 377 7.34 0.79 -4.90
N THR A 378 7.51 2.10 -4.89
CA THR A 378 6.93 2.98 -3.88
C THR A 378 5.45 3.27 -4.13
N SER A 379 4.92 2.86 -5.29
CA SER A 379 3.56 3.14 -5.73
C SER A 379 2.88 1.88 -6.28
N SER A 380 1.56 1.81 -6.12
CA SER A 380 0.77 0.67 -6.60
C SER A 380 0.63 0.66 -8.12
N SER A 381 0.63 -0.54 -8.71
CA SER A 381 0.20 -0.76 -10.09
C SER A 381 -1.29 -1.12 -10.13
N ILE A 382 -1.93 -0.88 -11.27
CA ILE A 382 -3.34 -1.22 -11.50
C ILE A 382 -3.47 -1.99 -12.81
N VAL A 383 -4.31 -3.02 -12.81
CA VAL A 383 -4.79 -3.68 -14.03
C VAL A 383 -6.30 -3.59 -14.08
N LYS A 384 -6.81 -2.98 -15.14
CA LYS A 384 -8.25 -2.80 -15.35
C LYS A 384 -8.59 -2.86 -16.83
N ASP A 385 -9.62 -3.62 -17.19
CA ASP A 385 -10.09 -3.78 -18.57
C ASP A 385 -8.97 -4.19 -19.55
N GLY A 386 -8.05 -5.07 -19.13
CA GLY A 386 -6.91 -5.52 -19.90
C GLY A 386 -5.81 -4.47 -20.12
N ILE A 387 -5.81 -3.41 -19.34
CA ILE A 387 -4.79 -2.35 -19.35
C ILE A 387 -4.02 -2.38 -18.02
N PHE A 388 -2.70 -2.44 -18.11
CA PHE A 388 -1.78 -2.30 -17.01
C PHE A 388 -1.30 -0.84 -16.89
N TYR A 389 -1.37 -0.28 -15.71
CA TYR A 389 -0.79 1.02 -15.36
C TYR A 389 0.28 0.81 -14.30
N GLY A 390 1.52 1.13 -14.63
CA GLY A 390 2.66 1.03 -13.72
C GLY A 390 3.42 2.35 -13.65
N ILE A 391 4.07 2.60 -12.55
CA ILE A 391 4.92 3.77 -12.36
C ILE A 391 6.38 3.36 -12.52
N THR A 392 7.14 4.13 -13.26
CA THR A 392 8.58 3.95 -13.47
C THR A 392 9.30 5.29 -13.36
N LEU A 393 10.61 5.27 -13.43
CA LEU A 393 11.43 6.48 -13.52
C LEU A 393 11.86 6.70 -14.99
N ASP A 394 11.89 7.96 -15.41
CA ASP A 394 12.50 8.33 -16.68
C ASP A 394 14.03 8.43 -16.57
N GLU A 395 14.71 8.81 -17.66
CA GLU A 395 16.17 8.93 -17.70
C GLU A 395 16.73 10.02 -16.75
N GLU A 396 15.91 10.97 -16.36
CA GLU A 396 16.27 12.08 -15.46
C GLU A 396 15.92 11.74 -13.99
N GLY A 397 15.28 10.60 -13.74
CA GLY A 397 14.83 10.14 -12.44
C GLY A 397 13.45 10.67 -12.02
N GLY A 398 12.71 11.28 -12.95
CA GLY A 398 11.33 11.70 -12.75
C GLY A 398 10.36 10.52 -12.82
N GLN A 399 9.32 10.55 -11.98
CA GLN A 399 8.28 9.51 -12.04
C GLN A 399 7.38 9.71 -13.27
N VAL A 400 7.14 8.61 -13.99
CA VAL A 400 6.23 8.57 -15.14
C VAL A 400 5.31 7.36 -15.00
N ILE A 401 4.08 7.48 -15.49
CA ILE A 401 3.14 6.36 -15.56
C ILE A 401 3.21 5.75 -16.96
N VAL A 402 3.32 4.45 -17.02
CA VAL A 402 3.27 3.68 -18.26
C VAL A 402 1.94 2.96 -18.35
N LYS A 403 1.19 3.26 -19.40
CA LYS A 403 -0.02 2.54 -19.80
C LYS A 403 0.36 1.46 -20.80
N SER A 404 0.01 0.24 -20.52
CA SER A 404 0.35 -0.91 -21.36
C SER A 404 -0.86 -1.81 -21.59
N ARG A 405 -0.97 -2.38 -22.77
CA ARG A 405 -1.99 -3.36 -23.11
C ARG A 405 -1.54 -4.75 -22.72
N ILE A 406 -2.45 -5.51 -22.10
CA ILE A 406 -2.27 -6.94 -21.85
C ILE A 406 -2.91 -7.71 -22.99
N GLU A 407 -2.15 -8.56 -23.65
CA GLU A 407 -2.63 -9.51 -24.65
C GLU A 407 -2.59 -10.92 -24.03
N LYS A 408 -3.77 -11.57 -23.98
CA LYS A 408 -3.98 -12.89 -23.36
C LYS A 408 -3.99 -13.99 -24.38
#